data_efefecc6876a87197ec4cd01527880a6
#
_entry.id   efefecc6876a87197ec4cd01527880a6
#
_cell.length_a   1.000
_cell.length_b   1.000
_cell.length_c   1.000
_cell.angle_alpha   90.00
_cell.angle_beta   90.00
_cell.angle_gamma   90.00
#
_symmetry.space_group_name_H-M   'P 1'
#
loop_
_entity.id
_entity.type
_entity.pdbx_description
1 polymer ?
#
loop_
_entity_poly.entity_id
_entity_poly.type
_entity_poly.pdbx_seq_one_letter_code
_entity_poly.pdbx_strand_id
1 'polypeptide(L)'
;WSYTDIHGNWTQGFLSCPGVFSDACHKNGVANSVVNQPAYGANLSGDGNGLIYATLINGGADKLLKLMKYYGIDGLGFNSECSFKHTINGAKLQEMYKFFSQMHQKKATYGLDLLHIDWYDGVRNNGSMSFGSNQLDGTNNNWFHYNGYPVCNGFFLNYNWGSSQLSTSQNKANELRSNSSWDVYAGMDMQGRQLANWTDLQNYKISIGIWGAHNSSMPYESRSKNGSAPDSCQAVYNRQMENVFTGSTRNPVNTPTLTNRLGYHLGTELGGFSKLVPAKSVLSWTVNGYFPFITYFNNGNGAFFKNEGVTTFDHEWYNIGIQDYMPTWRWWITTTFM
;
A
#
# COMPACT_ATOMS: atom_id res chain seq x y z
N TRP A 1 -10.97 -0.04 1.06
CA TRP A 1 -10.49 -1.13 1.90
C TRP A 1 -10.71 -2.51 1.27
N SER A 2 -11.88 -2.81 0.67
CA SER A 2 -12.24 -4.14 0.15
C SER A 2 -11.27 -4.71 -0.89
N TYR A 3 -10.46 -3.88 -1.51
CA TYR A 3 -9.53 -4.25 -2.58
C TYR A 3 -8.06 -4.03 -2.18
N THR A 4 -7.81 -3.62 -0.95
CA THR A 4 -6.47 -3.29 -0.48
C THR A 4 -6.00 -4.33 0.52
N ASP A 5 -4.85 -4.94 0.29
CA ASP A 5 -4.24 -5.89 1.23
C ASP A 5 -3.25 -5.18 2.15
N ILE A 6 -2.53 -4.21 1.61
CA ILE A 6 -1.48 -3.49 2.32
C ILE A 6 -1.61 -2.01 2.00
N HIS A 7 -1.49 -1.17 3.01
CA HIS A 7 -1.40 0.27 2.85
C HIS A 7 -0.06 0.78 3.37
N GLY A 8 0.72 1.41 2.50
CA GLY A 8 1.97 2.06 2.86
C GLY A 8 1.72 3.52 3.24
N ASN A 9 1.87 3.85 4.53
CA ASN A 9 1.82 5.23 4.98
C ASN A 9 3.15 5.92 4.63
N TRP A 10 3.09 6.95 3.80
CA TRP A 10 4.27 7.71 3.42
C TRP A 10 4.70 8.63 4.56
N THR A 11 5.85 8.38 5.11
CA THR A 11 6.37 9.18 6.21
C THR A 11 7.76 9.71 5.88
N GLN A 12 8.06 10.88 6.40
CA GLN A 12 9.42 11.43 6.37
C GLN A 12 10.25 10.97 7.59
N GLY A 13 9.66 10.14 8.44
CA GLY A 13 10.28 9.60 9.64
C GLY A 13 10.48 8.09 9.53
N PHE A 14 11.12 7.54 10.55
CA PHE A 14 11.51 6.13 10.54
C PHE A 14 10.34 5.16 10.78
N LEU A 15 9.51 5.40 11.76
CA LEU A 15 8.34 4.58 12.11
C LEU A 15 7.15 5.50 12.44
N SER A 16 6.86 6.44 11.57
CA SER A 16 5.77 7.38 11.81
C SER A 16 4.49 6.87 11.18
N CYS A 17 3.59 6.38 12.00
CA CYS A 17 2.23 6.06 11.62
C CYS A 17 1.27 6.49 12.70
N PRO A 18 0.22 7.28 12.37
CA PRO A 18 -0.82 7.59 13.34
C PRO A 18 -1.51 6.32 13.83
N GLY A 19 -1.65 6.14 15.15
CA GLY A 19 -2.27 4.96 15.75
C GLY A 19 -3.69 4.72 15.23
N VAL A 20 -4.47 5.78 15.07
CA VAL A 20 -5.84 5.71 14.50
C VAL A 20 -5.83 5.16 13.08
N PHE A 21 -4.76 5.36 12.33
CA PHE A 21 -4.63 4.81 10.99
C PHE A 21 -4.32 3.31 11.02
N SER A 22 -3.42 2.87 11.92
CA SER A 22 -3.17 1.45 12.17
C SER A 22 -4.46 0.73 12.55
N ASP A 23 -5.23 1.29 13.50
CA ASP A 23 -6.51 0.73 13.93
C ASP A 23 -7.51 0.62 12.77
N ALA A 24 -7.59 1.65 11.92
CA ALA A 24 -8.45 1.63 10.75
C ALA A 24 -8.03 0.55 9.74
N CYS A 25 -6.73 0.38 9.48
CA CYS A 25 -6.21 -0.68 8.64
C CYS A 25 -6.59 -2.06 9.20
N HIS A 26 -6.28 -2.32 10.45
CA HIS A 26 -6.55 -3.61 11.10
C HIS A 26 -8.04 -3.93 11.16
N LYS A 27 -8.87 -2.95 11.51
CA LYS A 27 -10.35 -3.07 11.50
C LYS A 27 -10.89 -3.48 10.12
N ASN A 28 -10.20 -3.09 9.06
CA ASN A 28 -10.57 -3.40 7.68
C ASN A 28 -9.77 -4.57 7.08
N GLY A 29 -9.00 -5.30 7.87
CA GLY A 29 -8.20 -6.43 7.41
C GLY A 29 -7.10 -6.05 6.42
N VAL A 30 -6.55 -4.85 6.58
CA VAL A 30 -5.46 -4.30 5.76
C VAL A 30 -4.19 -4.25 6.61
N ALA A 31 -3.09 -4.77 6.08
CA ALA A 31 -1.78 -4.61 6.72
C ALA A 31 -1.34 -3.16 6.64
N ASN A 32 -0.80 -2.65 7.75
CA ASN A 32 -0.32 -1.29 7.85
C ASN A 32 1.20 -1.25 7.72
N SER A 33 1.69 -0.63 6.65
CA SER A 33 3.11 -0.47 6.37
C SER A 33 3.51 1.00 6.44
N VAL A 34 4.72 1.27 6.88
CA VAL A 34 5.34 2.60 6.82
C VAL A 34 6.40 2.63 5.73
N VAL A 35 6.38 3.67 4.91
CA VAL A 35 7.32 3.81 3.81
C VAL A 35 8.43 4.76 4.21
N ASN A 36 9.64 4.24 4.22
CA ASN A 36 10.86 5.00 4.48
C ASN A 36 11.45 5.53 3.17
N GLN A 37 11.78 6.80 3.16
CA GLN A 37 12.39 7.46 2.02
C GLN A 37 13.71 8.09 2.43
N PRO A 38 14.86 7.61 1.92
CA PRO A 38 16.08 8.40 1.92
C PRO A 38 15.96 9.57 0.93
N ALA A 39 16.79 10.59 1.11
CA ALA A 39 16.81 11.70 0.17
C ALA A 39 17.12 11.21 -1.25
N TYR A 40 16.38 11.73 -2.23
CA TYR A 40 16.56 11.39 -3.64
C TYR A 40 18.01 11.59 -4.09
N GLY A 41 18.56 10.60 -4.74
CA GLY A 41 19.94 10.62 -5.22
C GLY A 41 21.01 10.59 -4.14
N ALA A 42 20.64 10.47 -2.87
CA ALA A 42 21.59 10.42 -1.77
C ALA A 42 22.58 9.28 -1.94
N ASN A 43 23.82 9.55 -1.57
CA ASN A 43 24.84 8.56 -1.45
C ASN A 43 24.93 8.15 0.02
N LEU A 44 24.45 6.98 0.35
CA LEU A 44 24.34 6.52 1.73
C LEU A 44 25.71 6.06 2.25
N SER A 45 26.58 7.02 2.50
CA SER A 45 27.94 6.80 3.00
C SER A 45 28.20 7.21 4.44
N GLY A 46 27.12 7.42 5.23
CA GLY A 46 27.26 7.76 6.65
C GLY A 46 26.70 9.14 7.02
N ASP A 47 26.04 9.83 6.10
CA ASP A 47 25.23 11.01 6.38
C ASP A 47 23.91 10.64 7.10
N GLY A 48 23.08 11.63 7.43
CA GLY A 48 21.87 11.45 8.23
C GLY A 48 20.93 10.34 7.72
N ASN A 49 20.83 10.15 6.41
CA ASN A 49 20.00 9.08 5.82
C ASN A 49 20.67 7.71 5.93
N GLY A 50 21.98 7.64 5.73
CA GLY A 50 22.77 6.41 5.95
C GLY A 50 22.75 5.97 7.41
N LEU A 51 22.69 6.91 8.33
CA LEU A 51 22.62 6.63 9.77
C LEU A 51 21.35 5.86 10.15
N ILE A 52 20.21 6.12 9.53
CA ILE A 52 18.96 5.38 9.77
C ILE A 52 19.18 3.91 9.42
N TYR A 53 19.70 3.60 8.25
CA TYR A 53 19.94 2.21 7.83
C TYR A 53 21.01 1.51 8.69
N ALA A 54 22.08 2.21 9.03
CA ALA A 54 23.10 1.66 9.93
C ALA A 54 22.54 1.39 11.32
N THR A 55 21.68 2.27 11.83
CA THR A 55 21.02 2.08 13.14
C THR A 55 20.09 0.87 13.12
N LEU A 56 19.35 0.68 12.02
CA LEU A 56 18.50 -0.49 11.82
C LEU A 56 19.32 -1.78 11.85
N ILE A 57 20.35 -1.84 11.03
CA ILE A 57 21.20 -3.01 10.91
C ILE A 57 21.90 -3.32 12.24
N ASN A 58 22.49 -2.31 12.88
CA ASN A 58 23.20 -2.45 14.15
C ASN A 58 22.26 -2.72 15.33
N GLY A 59 21.04 -2.20 15.29
CA GLY A 59 20.00 -2.46 16.28
C GLY A 59 19.50 -3.91 16.24
N GLY A 60 19.62 -4.56 15.11
CA GLY A 60 19.21 -5.92 14.84
C GLY A 60 17.70 -6.06 14.61
N ALA A 61 17.36 -7.12 13.90
CA ALA A 61 15.97 -7.42 13.52
C ALA A 61 15.04 -7.53 14.74
N ASP A 62 15.52 -8.09 15.86
CA ASP A 62 14.71 -8.28 17.06
C ASP A 62 14.19 -6.96 17.66
N LYS A 63 15.03 -5.93 17.70
CA LYS A 63 14.62 -4.62 18.23
C LYS A 63 13.57 -3.99 17.34
N LEU A 64 13.76 -4.06 16.03
CA LEU A 64 12.81 -3.49 15.09
C LEU A 64 11.46 -4.22 15.11
N LEU A 65 11.47 -5.55 15.12
CA LEU A 65 10.26 -6.35 15.22
C LEU A 65 9.48 -6.07 16.53
N LYS A 66 10.19 -5.87 17.65
CA LYS A 66 9.56 -5.43 18.90
C LYS A 66 8.89 -4.06 18.77
N LEU A 67 9.56 -3.09 18.15
CA LEU A 67 9.00 -1.77 17.92
C LEU A 67 7.77 -1.82 16.99
N MET A 68 7.85 -2.56 15.91
CA MET A 68 6.73 -2.75 14.99
C MET A 68 5.52 -3.36 15.73
N LYS A 69 5.75 -4.41 16.52
CA LYS A 69 4.71 -5.01 17.35
C LYS A 69 4.08 -4.01 18.32
N TYR A 70 4.91 -3.21 18.98
CA TYR A 70 4.45 -2.22 19.95
C TYR A 70 3.57 -1.12 19.32
N TYR A 71 3.93 -0.66 18.11
CA TYR A 71 3.20 0.39 17.41
C TYR A 71 2.10 -0.12 16.47
N GLY A 72 1.87 -1.43 16.39
CA GLY A 72 0.88 -2.00 15.48
C GLY A 72 1.23 -1.79 14.01
N ILE A 73 2.51 -1.89 13.66
CA ILE A 73 3.01 -1.75 12.29
C ILE A 73 3.32 -3.13 11.74
N ASP A 74 2.68 -3.50 10.62
CA ASP A 74 2.82 -4.82 10.02
C ASP A 74 3.93 -4.87 8.97
N GLY A 75 4.33 -3.72 8.43
CA GLY A 75 5.28 -3.69 7.32
C GLY A 75 6.18 -2.47 7.25
N LEU A 76 7.23 -2.61 6.46
CA LEU A 76 8.20 -1.57 6.12
C LEU A 76 8.33 -1.48 4.61
N GLY A 77 8.04 -0.33 4.05
CA GLY A 77 8.33 -0.01 2.66
C GLY A 77 9.60 0.83 2.54
N PHE A 78 10.34 0.62 1.47
CA PHE A 78 11.57 1.36 1.17
C PHE A 78 11.49 1.97 -0.22
N ASN A 79 11.33 3.30 -0.27
CA ASN A 79 11.46 4.05 -1.50
C ASN A 79 12.94 4.25 -1.80
N SER A 80 13.56 3.25 -2.41
CA SER A 80 15.01 3.13 -2.58
C SER A 80 15.54 3.97 -3.74
N GLU A 81 15.33 5.27 -3.70
CA GLU A 81 15.80 6.23 -4.71
C GLU A 81 17.17 6.82 -4.34
N CYS A 82 18.09 5.96 -3.97
CA CYS A 82 19.41 6.37 -3.47
C CYS A 82 20.50 5.35 -3.86
N SER A 83 21.76 5.69 -3.66
CA SER A 83 22.87 4.79 -3.91
C SER A 83 23.39 4.16 -2.63
N PHE A 84 23.51 2.85 -2.65
CA PHE A 84 24.12 2.03 -1.58
C PHE A 84 25.52 1.53 -1.94
N LYS A 85 26.19 2.15 -2.91
CA LYS A 85 27.53 1.73 -3.38
C LYS A 85 28.59 1.77 -2.30
N HIS A 86 28.41 2.67 -1.34
CA HIS A 86 29.35 2.87 -0.26
C HIS A 86 28.88 2.16 1.01
N THR A 87 29.80 2.01 1.92
CA THR A 87 29.55 1.46 3.24
C THR A 87 28.64 2.41 4.04
N ILE A 88 27.54 1.95 4.56
CA ILE A 88 26.65 2.72 5.45
C ILE A 88 27.19 2.54 6.86
N ASN A 89 27.93 3.55 7.39
CA ASN A 89 28.57 3.48 8.72
C ASN A 89 29.28 2.13 9.01
N GLY A 90 30.00 1.60 8.03
CA GLY A 90 30.66 0.30 8.14
C GLY A 90 29.81 -0.91 7.74
N ALA A 91 28.50 -0.78 7.61
CA ALA A 91 27.65 -1.86 7.13
C ALA A 91 27.81 -2.06 5.62
N LYS A 92 28.03 -3.31 5.23
CA LYS A 92 28.12 -3.70 3.82
C LYS A 92 26.72 -3.93 3.26
N LEU A 93 26.59 -3.85 1.95
CA LEU A 93 25.34 -4.10 1.25
C LEU A 93 24.72 -5.47 1.63
N GLN A 94 25.54 -6.50 1.77
CA GLN A 94 25.11 -7.83 2.20
C GLN A 94 24.49 -7.86 3.60
N GLU A 95 24.89 -6.96 4.48
CA GLU A 95 24.31 -6.86 5.83
C GLU A 95 22.86 -6.38 5.78
N MET A 96 22.51 -5.54 4.80
CA MET A 96 21.11 -5.14 4.58
C MET A 96 20.26 -6.33 4.12
N TYR A 97 20.74 -7.12 3.18
CA TYR A 97 20.02 -8.31 2.74
C TYR A 97 19.81 -9.29 3.90
N LYS A 98 20.84 -9.54 4.69
CA LYS A 98 20.76 -10.40 5.89
C LYS A 98 19.78 -9.86 6.92
N PHE A 99 19.83 -8.57 7.17
CA PHE A 99 18.93 -7.92 8.14
C PHE A 99 17.46 -8.14 7.79
N PHE A 100 17.06 -7.87 6.55
CA PHE A 100 15.69 -8.09 6.10
C PHE A 100 15.30 -9.57 6.11
N SER A 101 16.22 -10.44 5.69
CA SER A 101 16.01 -11.89 5.76
C SER A 101 15.79 -12.36 7.20
N GLN A 102 16.53 -11.83 8.16
CA GLN A 102 16.34 -12.15 9.59
C GLN A 102 14.98 -11.68 10.11
N MET A 103 14.48 -10.56 9.63
CA MET A 103 13.12 -10.12 9.99
C MET A 103 12.08 -11.15 9.54
N HIS A 104 12.15 -11.63 8.31
CA HIS A 104 11.26 -12.68 7.82
C HIS A 104 11.37 -13.98 8.60
N GLN A 105 12.58 -14.39 8.99
CA GLN A 105 12.81 -15.60 9.77
C GLN A 105 12.24 -15.51 11.19
N LYS A 106 12.26 -14.33 11.77
CA LYS A 106 11.87 -14.09 13.18
C LYS A 106 10.44 -13.59 13.37
N LYS A 107 9.73 -13.24 12.32
CA LYS A 107 8.42 -12.59 12.39
C LYS A 107 7.42 -13.34 13.28
N ALA A 108 7.34 -14.64 13.17
CA ALA A 108 6.42 -15.48 13.96
C ALA A 108 6.72 -15.40 15.47
N THR A 109 7.99 -15.30 15.86
CA THR A 109 8.39 -15.16 17.28
C THR A 109 7.79 -13.89 17.92
N TYR A 110 7.51 -12.87 17.11
CA TYR A 110 6.93 -11.61 17.57
C TYR A 110 5.43 -11.50 17.28
N GLY A 111 4.80 -12.54 16.71
CA GLY A 111 3.40 -12.50 16.28
C GLY A 111 3.14 -11.48 15.17
N LEU A 112 4.10 -11.32 14.27
CA LEU A 112 4.05 -10.48 13.09
C LEU A 112 3.90 -11.33 11.82
N ASP A 113 2.91 -12.24 11.83
CA ASP A 113 2.71 -13.20 10.73
C ASP A 113 2.44 -12.51 9.39
N LEU A 114 1.84 -11.33 9.43
CA LEU A 114 1.57 -10.48 8.27
C LEU A 114 2.75 -9.60 7.88
N LEU A 115 3.94 -9.81 8.47
CA LEU A 115 5.10 -8.96 8.18
C LEU A 115 5.31 -8.79 6.68
N HIS A 116 5.32 -7.54 6.26
CA HIS A 116 5.49 -7.12 4.89
C HIS A 116 6.70 -6.21 4.76
N ILE A 117 7.57 -6.50 3.79
CA ILE A 117 8.71 -5.67 3.43
C ILE A 117 8.59 -5.35 1.96
N ASP A 118 8.37 -4.06 1.65
CA ASP A 118 8.25 -3.54 0.29
C ASP A 118 9.55 -2.91 -0.15
N TRP A 119 10.02 -3.28 -1.33
CA TRP A 119 11.21 -2.71 -1.93
C TRP A 119 10.91 -2.13 -3.30
N TYR A 120 11.18 -0.84 -3.47
CA TYR A 120 11.06 -0.17 -4.76
C TYR A 120 12.25 -0.48 -5.67
N ASP A 121 11.99 -0.78 -6.95
CA ASP A 121 12.99 -1.12 -7.98
C ASP A 121 13.82 0.11 -8.40
N GLY A 122 14.57 0.64 -7.47
CA GLY A 122 15.47 1.78 -7.68
C GLY A 122 16.95 1.48 -7.50
N VAL A 123 17.30 0.25 -7.05
CA VAL A 123 18.68 -0.09 -6.70
C VAL A 123 19.09 -1.46 -7.25
N ARG A 124 20.26 -1.51 -7.85
CA ARG A 124 20.89 -2.74 -8.36
C ARG A 124 21.59 -3.54 -7.25
N ASN A 125 21.95 -4.80 -7.56
CA ASN A 125 22.70 -5.68 -6.66
C ASN A 125 24.04 -5.10 -6.25
N ASN A 126 24.63 -4.23 -7.05
CA ASN A 126 25.89 -3.53 -6.72
C ASN A 126 25.68 -2.26 -5.90
N GLY A 127 24.44 -1.98 -5.48
CA GLY A 127 24.08 -0.80 -4.71
C GLY A 127 23.91 0.48 -5.51
N SER A 128 24.04 0.47 -6.85
CA SER A 128 23.84 1.67 -7.65
C SER A 128 22.37 1.98 -7.85
N MET A 129 21.99 3.26 -7.72
CA MET A 129 20.68 3.74 -8.11
C MET A 129 20.49 3.58 -9.62
N SER A 130 19.36 3.06 -10.05
CA SER A 130 18.99 2.88 -11.45
C SER A 130 17.51 2.60 -11.61
N PHE A 131 16.83 3.39 -12.43
CA PHE A 131 15.41 3.26 -12.75
C PHE A 131 15.15 2.58 -14.11
N GLY A 132 16.15 1.97 -14.70
CA GLY A 132 16.06 1.46 -16.07
C GLY A 132 15.55 0.03 -16.21
N SER A 133 15.39 -0.77 -15.13
CA SER A 133 14.91 -2.13 -15.24
C SER A 133 13.41 -2.20 -15.46
N ASN A 134 12.65 -1.59 -14.59
CA ASN A 134 11.19 -1.72 -14.54
C ASN A 134 10.74 -3.19 -14.44
N GLN A 135 11.60 -4.05 -13.91
CA GLN A 135 11.42 -5.50 -13.80
C GLN A 135 12.31 -6.08 -12.71
N LEU A 136 11.93 -7.24 -12.20
CA LEU A 136 12.79 -8.08 -11.39
C LEU A 136 13.63 -8.97 -12.31
N ASP A 137 14.96 -8.82 -12.25
CA ASP A 137 15.92 -9.59 -13.07
C ASP A 137 17.20 -9.93 -12.31
N GLY A 138 18.22 -10.46 -13.00
CA GLY A 138 19.50 -10.80 -12.40
C GLY A 138 20.31 -9.63 -11.88
N THR A 139 19.94 -8.39 -12.18
CA THR A 139 20.67 -7.19 -11.75
C THR A 139 20.18 -6.62 -10.43
N ASN A 140 19.00 -7.00 -9.95
CA ASN A 140 18.36 -6.49 -8.73
C ASN A 140 17.76 -7.59 -7.83
N ASN A 141 17.89 -8.85 -8.20
CA ASN A 141 17.28 -9.99 -7.54
C ASN A 141 17.69 -10.20 -6.08
N ASN A 142 18.85 -9.68 -5.64
CA ASN A 142 19.27 -9.79 -4.24
C ASN A 142 18.36 -8.99 -3.28
N TRP A 143 17.69 -7.97 -3.77
CA TRP A 143 16.67 -7.22 -3.01
C TRP A 143 15.35 -7.98 -2.86
N PHE A 144 15.16 -9.03 -3.66
CA PHE A 144 14.00 -9.90 -3.56
C PHE A 144 14.32 -11.17 -2.76
N HIS A 145 15.46 -11.78 -3.03
CA HIS A 145 15.88 -13.05 -2.42
C HIS A 145 17.40 -13.13 -2.33
N TYR A 146 17.94 -13.49 -1.18
CA TYR A 146 19.37 -13.56 -0.96
C TYR A 146 19.76 -14.77 -0.10
N ASN A 147 20.71 -15.57 -0.57
CA ASN A 147 21.24 -16.74 0.13
C ASN A 147 20.16 -17.71 0.66
N GLY A 148 19.16 -18.00 -0.14
CA GLY A 148 18.10 -18.94 0.22
C GLY A 148 16.96 -18.34 1.06
N TYR A 149 16.97 -17.03 1.35
CA TYR A 149 15.97 -16.37 2.18
C TYR A 149 15.30 -15.18 1.48
N PRO A 150 14.01 -14.92 1.74
CA PRO A 150 13.36 -13.72 1.26
C PRO A 150 14.01 -12.48 1.89
N VAL A 151 14.21 -11.44 1.09
CA VAL A 151 14.63 -10.10 1.51
C VAL A 151 13.42 -9.18 1.57
N CYS A 152 12.58 -9.22 0.54
CA CYS A 152 11.28 -8.57 0.55
C CYS A 152 10.18 -9.54 0.09
N ASN A 153 8.94 -9.22 0.40
CA ASN A 153 7.74 -9.89 -0.10
C ASN A 153 6.78 -8.90 -0.78
N GLY A 154 7.31 -7.74 -1.19
CA GLY A 154 6.69 -6.76 -2.03
C GLY A 154 7.75 -6.06 -2.87
N PHE A 155 8.07 -6.59 -4.05
CA PHE A 155 9.01 -5.96 -4.97
C PHE A 155 8.26 -5.06 -5.94
N PHE A 156 8.31 -3.76 -5.70
CA PHE A 156 7.55 -2.76 -6.43
C PHE A 156 8.32 -2.32 -7.69
N LEU A 157 7.82 -2.73 -8.87
CA LEU A 157 8.40 -2.36 -10.16
C LEU A 157 8.21 -0.88 -10.44
N ASN A 158 9.24 -0.22 -10.96
CA ASN A 158 9.12 1.12 -11.48
C ASN A 158 8.16 1.16 -12.67
N TYR A 159 7.55 2.29 -12.91
CA TYR A 159 6.32 2.50 -13.69
C TYR A 159 6.38 2.21 -15.20
N ASN A 160 7.58 2.05 -15.80
CA ASN A 160 7.75 1.82 -17.25
C ASN A 160 7.79 0.32 -17.64
N TRP A 161 7.04 -0.50 -16.93
CA TRP A 161 6.91 -1.90 -17.27
C TRP A 161 5.93 -2.12 -18.45
N GLY A 162 6.12 -3.22 -19.17
CA GLY A 162 5.21 -3.75 -20.18
C GLY A 162 5.18 -5.26 -20.08
N SER A 163 4.55 -5.93 -21.04
CA SER A 163 4.41 -7.40 -21.06
C SER A 163 5.74 -8.15 -20.93
N SER A 164 6.80 -7.65 -21.55
CA SER A 164 8.14 -8.25 -21.47
C SER A 164 8.69 -8.20 -20.04
N GLN A 165 8.58 -7.04 -19.39
CA GLN A 165 9.03 -6.85 -18.01
C GLN A 165 8.22 -7.68 -17.01
N LEU A 166 6.89 -7.77 -17.21
CA LEU A 166 6.02 -8.61 -16.39
C LEU A 166 6.39 -10.08 -16.51
N SER A 167 6.60 -10.57 -17.75
CA SER A 167 7.02 -11.95 -17.99
C SER A 167 8.37 -12.26 -17.35
N THR A 168 9.36 -11.38 -17.53
CA THR A 168 10.68 -11.53 -16.93
C THR A 168 10.60 -11.57 -15.39
N SER A 169 9.84 -10.66 -14.81
CA SER A 169 9.66 -10.56 -13.35
C SER A 169 8.96 -11.78 -12.77
N GLN A 170 7.90 -12.25 -13.41
CA GLN A 170 7.17 -13.46 -13.00
C GLN A 170 8.08 -14.68 -12.99
N ASN A 171 8.84 -14.87 -14.09
CA ASN A 171 9.74 -16.01 -14.23
C ASN A 171 10.87 -15.93 -13.21
N LYS A 172 11.50 -14.75 -13.03
CA LYS A 172 12.58 -14.55 -12.06
C LYS A 172 12.12 -14.75 -10.63
N ALA A 173 10.95 -14.24 -10.26
CA ALA A 173 10.42 -14.45 -8.93
C ALA A 173 10.19 -15.94 -8.62
N ASN A 174 9.57 -16.67 -9.55
CA ASN A 174 9.29 -18.09 -9.39
C ASN A 174 10.56 -18.98 -9.46
N GLU A 175 11.61 -18.54 -10.17
CA GLU A 175 12.95 -19.16 -10.14
C GLU A 175 13.58 -19.04 -8.75
N LEU A 176 13.47 -17.87 -8.13
CA LEU A 176 14.09 -17.59 -6.83
C LEU A 176 13.30 -18.19 -5.65
N ARG A 177 11.99 -18.20 -5.74
CA ARG A 177 11.06 -18.76 -4.75
C ARG A 177 9.83 -19.30 -5.44
N SER A 178 9.47 -20.53 -5.20
CA SER A 178 8.29 -21.15 -5.79
C SER A 178 7.02 -20.33 -5.49
N ASN A 179 6.22 -20.06 -6.51
CA ASN A 179 4.94 -19.31 -6.42
C ASN A 179 5.05 -17.88 -5.85
N SER A 180 6.21 -17.23 -5.96
CA SER A 180 6.43 -15.91 -5.38
C SER A 180 6.23 -14.75 -6.37
N SER A 181 5.69 -15.00 -7.55
CA SER A 181 5.40 -13.93 -8.51
C SER A 181 4.36 -12.91 -8.00
N TRP A 182 3.49 -13.32 -7.08
CA TRP A 182 2.56 -12.40 -6.41
C TRP A 182 3.23 -11.42 -5.43
N ASP A 183 4.48 -11.70 -5.04
CA ASP A 183 5.31 -10.78 -4.25
C ASP A 183 5.96 -9.70 -5.10
N VAL A 184 5.71 -9.68 -6.41
CA VAL A 184 6.11 -8.61 -7.33
C VAL A 184 4.91 -7.75 -7.62
N TYR A 185 5.06 -6.43 -7.51
CA TYR A 185 3.99 -5.47 -7.70
C TYR A 185 4.27 -4.62 -8.93
N ALA A 186 3.37 -4.65 -9.90
CA ALA A 186 3.38 -3.73 -11.02
C ALA A 186 3.03 -2.33 -10.52
N GLY A 187 3.98 -1.43 -10.53
CA GLY A 187 3.81 -0.06 -10.06
C GLY A 187 2.87 0.74 -10.96
N MET A 188 1.91 1.42 -10.37
CA MET A 188 0.93 2.27 -11.03
C MET A 188 0.98 3.68 -10.44
N ASP A 189 1.46 4.65 -11.21
CA ASP A 189 1.54 6.04 -10.76
C ASP A 189 0.22 6.77 -11.03
N MET A 190 -0.60 6.89 -9.99
CA MET A 190 -1.88 7.59 -10.04
C MET A 190 -1.74 9.11 -10.06
N GLN A 191 -0.53 9.64 -9.94
CA GLN A 191 -0.26 11.08 -10.08
C GLN A 191 -0.16 11.50 -11.55
N GLY A 192 -0.35 10.59 -12.48
CA GLY A 192 -0.41 10.89 -13.92
C GLY A 192 0.93 10.93 -14.63
N ARG A 193 2.00 10.45 -14.00
CA ARG A 193 3.33 10.39 -14.63
C ARG A 193 3.42 9.31 -15.67
N GLN A 194 2.59 8.26 -15.54
CA GLN A 194 2.69 7.13 -16.41
C GLN A 194 1.47 6.24 -16.49
N LEU A 195 1.25 5.79 -17.68
CA LEU A 195 0.16 4.92 -18.07
C LEU A 195 0.75 3.68 -18.73
N ALA A 196 1.11 2.69 -17.92
CA ALA A 196 1.45 1.38 -18.44
C ALA A 196 0.22 0.69 -19.03
N ASN A 197 0.45 -0.25 -19.91
CA ASN A 197 -0.61 -1.12 -20.47
C ASN A 197 -1.07 -2.13 -19.43
N TRP A 198 -1.68 -1.65 -18.38
CA TRP A 198 -2.06 -2.46 -17.22
C TRP A 198 -3.18 -3.47 -17.49
N THR A 199 -3.87 -3.37 -18.62
CA THR A 199 -4.73 -4.45 -19.10
C THR A 199 -3.95 -5.75 -19.32
N ASP A 200 -2.65 -5.67 -19.57
CA ASP A 200 -1.79 -6.84 -19.74
C ASP A 200 -1.61 -7.62 -18.44
N LEU A 201 -1.78 -6.97 -17.27
CA LEU A 201 -1.69 -7.62 -15.96
C LEU A 201 -2.59 -8.85 -15.83
N GLN A 202 -3.73 -8.88 -16.51
CA GLN A 202 -4.62 -10.05 -16.49
C GLN A 202 -3.97 -11.34 -17.00
N ASN A 203 -2.86 -11.23 -17.72
CA ASN A 203 -2.12 -12.36 -18.31
C ASN A 203 -0.98 -12.86 -17.42
N TYR A 204 -0.72 -12.19 -16.30
CA TYR A 204 0.42 -12.47 -15.41
C TYR A 204 -0.03 -12.64 -13.96
N LYS A 205 0.69 -13.46 -13.22
CA LYS A 205 0.51 -13.62 -11.76
C LYS A 205 1.40 -12.61 -11.03
N ILE A 206 1.09 -11.34 -11.21
CA ILE A 206 1.78 -10.19 -10.63
C ILE A 206 0.75 -9.35 -9.88
N SER A 207 1.11 -8.89 -8.70
CA SER A 207 0.28 -8.02 -7.89
C SER A 207 0.28 -6.57 -8.39
N ILE A 208 -0.60 -5.73 -7.86
CA ILE A 208 -0.72 -4.33 -8.22
C ILE A 208 -0.23 -3.46 -7.07
N GLY A 209 0.70 -2.55 -7.35
CA GLY A 209 1.14 -1.52 -6.43
C GLY A 209 0.67 -0.15 -6.89
N ILE A 210 -0.22 0.49 -6.13
CA ILE A 210 -0.75 1.82 -6.46
C ILE A 210 0.04 2.88 -5.70
N TRP A 211 0.62 3.82 -6.43
CA TRP A 211 1.30 4.98 -5.90
C TRP A 211 0.50 6.25 -6.11
N GLY A 212 0.48 7.13 -5.10
CA GLY A 212 -0.05 8.48 -5.26
C GLY A 212 -1.57 8.58 -5.34
N ALA A 213 -2.29 7.69 -4.64
CA ALA A 213 -3.75 7.73 -4.57
C ALA A 213 -4.33 9.07 -4.04
N HIS A 214 -3.49 9.93 -3.48
CA HIS A 214 -3.83 11.24 -2.95
C HIS A 214 -3.08 12.34 -3.74
N ASN A 215 -3.53 12.69 -4.88
CA ASN A 215 -2.90 13.74 -5.70
C ASN A 215 -3.63 15.08 -5.49
N SER A 216 -2.89 16.18 -5.52
CA SER A 216 -3.43 17.55 -5.43
C SER A 216 -4.39 17.91 -6.58
N SER A 217 -4.35 17.18 -7.68
CA SER A 217 -5.32 17.28 -8.77
C SER A 217 -6.59 16.47 -8.55
N MET A 218 -6.69 15.73 -7.45
CA MET A 218 -7.93 15.01 -7.13
C MET A 218 -9.06 16.01 -6.88
N PRO A 219 -10.26 15.72 -7.39
CA PRO A 219 -11.40 16.62 -7.25
C PRO A 219 -11.75 17.00 -5.81
N TYR A 220 -11.41 16.15 -4.85
CA TYR A 220 -11.54 16.49 -3.44
C TYR A 220 -10.75 17.74 -3.08
N GLU A 221 -9.44 17.74 -3.31
CA GLU A 221 -8.58 18.88 -2.99
C GLU A 221 -8.93 20.12 -3.82
N SER A 222 -9.22 19.94 -5.11
CA SER A 222 -9.61 21.04 -5.97
C SER A 222 -10.90 21.72 -5.50
N ARG A 223 -11.90 20.93 -5.13
CA ARG A 223 -13.17 21.45 -4.62
C ARG A 223 -13.05 22.07 -3.25
N SER A 224 -12.29 21.46 -2.36
CA SER A 224 -11.97 22.00 -1.03
C SER A 224 -11.30 23.37 -1.14
N LYS A 225 -10.31 23.50 -2.03
CA LYS A 225 -9.64 24.78 -2.30
C LYS A 225 -10.58 25.83 -2.89
N ASN A 226 -11.61 25.42 -3.60
CA ASN A 226 -12.61 26.30 -4.21
C ASN A 226 -13.81 26.60 -3.29
N GLY A 227 -13.73 26.28 -2.01
CA GLY A 227 -14.77 26.58 -1.02
C GLY A 227 -16.00 25.69 -1.07
N SER A 228 -15.91 24.51 -1.70
CA SER A 228 -17.01 23.53 -1.65
C SER A 228 -17.13 22.92 -0.25
N ALA A 229 -18.34 22.56 0.14
CA ALA A 229 -18.61 21.94 1.43
C ALA A 229 -17.83 20.63 1.61
N PRO A 230 -17.27 20.35 2.81
CA PRO A 230 -16.44 19.17 3.08
C PRO A 230 -17.12 17.83 2.76
N ASP A 231 -18.39 17.68 3.08
CA ASP A 231 -19.19 16.48 2.78
C ASP A 231 -19.33 16.22 1.28
N SER A 232 -19.56 17.27 0.49
CA SER A 232 -19.59 17.20 -0.97
C SER A 232 -18.23 16.76 -1.54
N CYS A 233 -17.15 17.30 -1.00
CA CYS A 233 -15.78 16.93 -1.38
C CYS A 233 -15.51 15.45 -1.05
N GLN A 234 -15.90 15.02 0.14
CA GLN A 234 -15.73 13.62 0.59
C GLN A 234 -16.55 12.66 -0.28
N ALA A 235 -17.79 13.01 -0.62
CA ALA A 235 -18.64 12.18 -1.47
C ALA A 235 -18.03 12.00 -2.88
N VAL A 236 -17.46 13.05 -3.44
CA VAL A 236 -16.78 13.00 -4.75
C VAL A 236 -15.52 12.12 -4.65
N TYR A 237 -14.71 12.29 -3.61
CA TYR A 237 -13.52 11.48 -3.37
C TYR A 237 -13.87 10.00 -3.27
N ASN A 238 -14.82 9.65 -2.42
CA ASN A 238 -15.26 8.26 -2.23
C ASN A 238 -15.75 7.64 -3.55
N ARG A 239 -16.54 8.37 -4.32
CA ARG A 239 -17.03 7.93 -5.62
C ARG A 239 -15.89 7.63 -6.58
N GLN A 240 -14.88 8.45 -6.61
CA GLN A 240 -13.74 8.26 -7.50
C GLN A 240 -12.86 7.09 -7.05
N MET A 241 -12.61 6.96 -5.77
CA MET A 241 -11.89 5.81 -5.22
C MET A 241 -12.63 4.49 -5.51
N GLU A 242 -13.96 4.50 -5.44
CA GLU A 242 -14.75 3.34 -5.88
C GLU A 242 -14.57 3.04 -7.36
N ASN A 243 -14.59 4.05 -8.20
CA ASN A 243 -14.45 3.87 -9.65
C ASN A 243 -13.08 3.29 -10.05
N VAL A 244 -12.02 3.58 -9.31
CA VAL A 244 -10.71 2.96 -9.53
C VAL A 244 -10.82 1.44 -9.54
N PHE A 245 -11.62 0.87 -8.65
CA PHE A 245 -11.78 -0.58 -8.54
C PHE A 245 -12.95 -1.12 -9.33
N THR A 246 -14.11 -0.48 -9.25
CA THR A 246 -15.36 -0.99 -9.82
C THR A 246 -15.66 -0.48 -11.23
N GLY A 247 -14.84 0.41 -11.76
CA GLY A 247 -15.19 1.13 -12.98
C GLY A 247 -16.44 1.99 -12.78
N SER A 248 -17.14 2.32 -13.84
CA SER A 248 -18.36 3.13 -13.79
C SER A 248 -19.55 2.44 -13.13
N THR A 249 -19.49 1.11 -12.97
CA THR A 249 -20.63 0.35 -12.42
C THR A 249 -20.86 0.61 -10.94
N ARG A 250 -19.81 0.93 -10.19
CA ARG A 250 -19.82 1.07 -8.72
C ARG A 250 -20.42 -0.11 -7.97
N ASN A 251 -20.61 -1.21 -8.68
CA ASN A 251 -21.18 -2.44 -8.15
C ASN A 251 -20.08 -3.53 -8.09
N PRO A 252 -19.65 -3.98 -6.91
CA PRO A 252 -18.60 -4.98 -6.76
C PRO A 252 -18.99 -6.39 -7.25
N VAL A 253 -20.28 -6.63 -7.48
CA VAL A 253 -20.76 -7.90 -8.06
C VAL A 253 -20.49 -7.95 -9.58
N ASN A 254 -20.48 -6.79 -10.23
CA ASN A 254 -20.23 -6.72 -11.66
C ASN A 254 -18.74 -6.69 -11.93
N THR A 255 -18.28 -7.59 -12.80
CA THR A 255 -16.91 -7.55 -13.28
C THR A 255 -16.75 -6.38 -14.26
N PRO A 256 -15.95 -5.37 -13.97
CA PRO A 256 -15.76 -4.25 -14.86
C PRO A 256 -14.88 -4.62 -16.06
N THR A 257 -14.91 -3.78 -17.08
CA THR A 257 -13.93 -3.83 -18.16
C THR A 257 -12.69 -3.05 -17.74
N LEU A 258 -11.52 -3.64 -17.90
CA LEU A 258 -10.25 -2.93 -17.72
C LEU A 258 -10.08 -1.91 -18.84
N THR A 259 -9.70 -0.70 -18.50
CA THR A 259 -9.38 0.36 -19.46
C THR A 259 -7.93 0.79 -19.30
N ASN A 260 -7.24 1.11 -20.38
CA ASN A 260 -5.85 1.56 -20.37
C ASN A 260 -5.69 3.03 -19.91
N ARG A 261 -6.75 3.65 -19.44
CA ARG A 261 -6.69 5.03 -18.98
C ARG A 261 -6.67 5.06 -17.47
N LEU A 262 -5.53 5.41 -16.93
CA LEU A 262 -5.40 5.92 -15.59
C LEU A 262 -5.40 7.44 -15.67
N GLY A 263 -6.34 8.06 -15.04
CA GLY A 263 -6.36 9.50 -14.97
C GLY A 263 -7.21 9.90 -13.79
N TYR A 264 -6.66 10.64 -12.86
CA TYR A 264 -7.41 11.38 -11.88
C TYR A 264 -7.96 12.69 -12.44
N HIS A 265 -7.99 12.84 -13.75
CA HIS A 265 -8.62 13.98 -14.34
C HIS A 265 -10.13 13.85 -14.23
N LEU A 266 -10.79 14.92 -13.81
CA LEU A 266 -12.23 15.06 -13.80
C LEU A 266 -12.82 14.54 -15.12
N GLY A 267 -13.66 13.50 -15.04
CA GLY A 267 -14.36 12.95 -16.19
C GLY A 267 -13.63 11.82 -16.94
N THR A 268 -12.48 11.35 -16.49
CA THR A 268 -11.88 10.13 -17.04
C THR A 268 -12.32 8.92 -16.26
N GLU A 269 -12.75 7.89 -16.98
CA GLU A 269 -13.05 6.59 -16.40
C GLU A 269 -11.78 5.93 -15.94
N LEU A 270 -11.78 5.49 -14.70
CA LEU A 270 -10.68 4.82 -14.07
C LEU A 270 -10.95 3.33 -14.02
N GLY A 271 -10.06 2.64 -14.47
CA GLY A 271 -9.54 1.37 -14.25
C GLY A 271 -10.40 0.13 -14.17
N GLY A 272 -11.20 -0.04 -13.22
CA GLY A 272 -11.87 -1.31 -12.95
C GLY A 272 -10.94 -2.41 -12.43
N PHE A 273 -10.05 -2.10 -11.49
CA PHE A 273 -9.09 -3.04 -10.89
C PHE A 273 -9.74 -4.25 -10.21
N SER A 274 -11.03 -4.19 -9.84
CA SER A 274 -11.74 -5.33 -9.26
C SER A 274 -11.86 -6.54 -10.21
N LYS A 275 -11.56 -6.36 -11.50
CA LYS A 275 -11.39 -7.48 -12.41
C LYS A 275 -10.16 -8.33 -12.07
N LEU A 276 -9.11 -7.70 -11.55
CA LEU A 276 -7.83 -8.36 -11.21
C LEU A 276 -7.73 -8.69 -9.73
N VAL A 277 -8.33 -7.87 -8.89
CA VAL A 277 -8.27 -7.98 -7.43
C VAL A 277 -9.70 -8.17 -6.89
N PRO A 278 -10.07 -9.38 -6.48
CA PRO A 278 -11.40 -9.62 -5.94
C PRO A 278 -11.60 -8.86 -4.62
N ALA A 279 -12.82 -8.39 -4.41
CA ALA A 279 -13.19 -7.82 -3.13
C ALA A 279 -13.09 -8.84 -2.01
N LYS A 280 -12.46 -8.48 -0.92
CA LYS A 280 -12.42 -9.32 0.29
C LYS A 280 -13.45 -8.84 1.32
N SER A 281 -13.90 -9.78 2.14
CA SER A 281 -14.74 -9.50 3.27
C SER A 281 -13.97 -9.70 4.57
N VAL A 282 -14.07 -8.75 5.49
CA VAL A 282 -13.49 -8.88 6.83
C VAL A 282 -14.32 -9.74 7.78
N LEU A 283 -15.47 -10.23 7.37
CA LEU A 283 -16.27 -11.15 8.20
C LEU A 283 -15.51 -12.40 8.63
N SER A 284 -14.52 -12.82 7.86
CA SER A 284 -13.62 -13.93 8.23
C SER A 284 -12.64 -13.60 9.35
N TRP A 285 -12.42 -12.31 9.62
CA TRP A 285 -11.49 -11.84 10.66
C TRP A 285 -12.19 -11.47 11.96
N THR A 286 -13.45 -11.06 11.91
CA THR A 286 -14.28 -10.91 13.09
C THR A 286 -14.72 -12.30 13.54
N VAL A 287 -13.95 -12.82 14.44
CA VAL A 287 -13.89 -14.23 14.85
C VAL A 287 -15.24 -14.86 15.14
N ASN A 288 -16.32 -14.24 15.18
CA ASN A 288 -17.55 -14.93 15.54
C ASN A 288 -18.83 -14.44 14.89
N GLY A 289 -18.82 -13.57 13.90
CA GLY A 289 -20.06 -13.27 13.13
C GLY A 289 -21.32 -13.04 13.95
N TYR A 290 -21.21 -12.82 15.24
CA TYR A 290 -22.32 -12.70 16.16
C TYR A 290 -22.68 -11.25 16.37
N PHE A 291 -23.94 -10.98 16.14
CA PHE A 291 -24.66 -9.75 16.38
C PHE A 291 -24.72 -9.35 17.86
N PRO A 292 -24.92 -8.08 18.14
CA PRO A 292 -25.46 -7.02 17.28
C PRO A 292 -24.39 -6.31 16.43
N PHE A 293 -24.80 -5.81 15.26
CA PHE A 293 -23.99 -4.90 14.47
C PHE A 293 -23.97 -3.52 15.16
N ILE A 294 -22.79 -3.12 15.57
CA ILE A 294 -22.57 -1.79 16.14
C ILE A 294 -21.49 -1.12 15.30
N THR A 295 -21.76 0.09 14.85
CA THR A 295 -20.80 0.92 14.14
C THR A 295 -20.86 2.36 14.63
N TYR A 296 -19.70 2.99 14.76
CA TYR A 296 -19.55 4.42 14.98
C TYR A 296 -19.12 5.12 13.70
N PHE A 297 -19.44 4.52 12.57
CA PHE A 297 -19.05 5.04 11.26
C PHE A 297 -19.43 6.50 11.09
N ASN A 298 -18.43 7.30 10.71
CA ASN A 298 -18.59 8.67 10.27
C ASN A 298 -17.42 9.04 9.34
N ASN A 299 -17.64 10.03 8.49
CA ASN A 299 -16.62 10.52 7.55
C ASN A 299 -15.79 11.69 8.12
N GLY A 300 -15.91 11.97 9.40
CA GLY A 300 -15.29 13.16 10.01
C GLY A 300 -16.01 14.46 9.71
N ASN A 301 -17.23 14.40 9.16
CA ASN A 301 -18.10 15.53 8.90
C ASN A 301 -19.58 15.11 8.88
N GLY A 302 -20.46 16.01 9.09
CA GLY A 302 -21.90 15.76 9.02
C GLY A 302 -22.74 17.00 9.24
N ALA A 303 -24.04 16.90 8.96
CA ALA A 303 -25.02 17.95 9.20
C ALA A 303 -25.59 17.89 10.63
N PHE A 304 -25.43 16.79 11.31
CA PHE A 304 -25.87 16.56 12.69
C PHE A 304 -25.08 15.40 13.32
N PHE A 305 -25.20 15.24 14.62
CA PHE A 305 -24.65 14.08 15.33
C PHE A 305 -25.76 13.42 16.17
N LYS A 306 -25.81 12.09 16.10
CA LYS A 306 -26.75 11.29 16.89
C LYS A 306 -26.00 10.34 17.82
N ASN A 307 -26.50 10.23 19.06
CA ASN A 307 -26.10 9.18 19.97
C ASN A 307 -27.31 8.34 20.35
N GLU A 308 -27.20 7.04 20.22
CA GLU A 308 -28.32 6.10 20.48
C GLU A 308 -29.63 6.47 19.76
N GLY A 309 -29.51 6.98 18.53
CA GLY A 309 -30.66 7.40 17.71
C GLY A 309 -31.21 8.79 18.03
N VAL A 310 -30.75 9.44 19.12
CA VAL A 310 -31.18 10.80 19.50
C VAL A 310 -30.19 11.82 18.95
N THR A 311 -30.70 12.89 18.32
CA THR A 311 -29.87 13.99 17.88
C THR A 311 -29.33 14.74 19.10
N THR A 312 -28.02 14.69 19.30
CA THR A 312 -27.32 15.36 20.38
C THR A 312 -26.61 16.62 19.94
N PHE A 313 -26.46 16.79 18.62
CA PHE A 313 -25.92 17.98 17.99
C PHE A 313 -26.58 18.12 16.61
N ASP A 314 -27.17 19.26 16.31
CA ASP A 314 -28.03 19.50 15.14
C ASP A 314 -27.45 20.51 14.15
N HIS A 315 -26.17 20.78 14.21
CA HIS A 315 -25.44 21.70 13.35
C HIS A 315 -24.40 20.96 12.50
N GLU A 316 -24.01 21.58 11.40
CA GLU A 316 -22.90 21.10 10.59
C GLU A 316 -21.61 21.05 11.42
N TRP A 317 -20.88 19.97 11.26
CA TRP A 317 -19.61 19.75 11.95
C TRP A 317 -18.55 19.15 11.04
N TYR A 318 -17.31 19.41 11.35
CA TYR A 318 -16.15 18.85 10.68
C TYR A 318 -15.05 18.56 11.72
N ASN A 319 -14.69 17.32 11.84
CA ASN A 319 -13.53 16.88 12.64
C ASN A 319 -13.00 15.55 12.10
N ILE A 320 -12.00 15.61 11.27
CA ILE A 320 -11.39 14.42 10.66
C ILE A 320 -10.75 13.49 11.71
N GLY A 321 -10.41 14.01 12.90
CA GLY A 321 -9.81 13.22 13.98
C GLY A 321 -10.76 12.21 14.62
N ILE A 322 -12.07 12.37 14.44
CA ILE A 322 -13.08 11.41 14.93
C ILE A 322 -13.65 10.52 13.85
N GLN A 323 -13.08 10.56 12.65
CA GLN A 323 -13.48 9.69 11.56
C GLN A 323 -13.39 8.23 12.00
N ASP A 324 -14.48 7.49 11.82
CA ASP A 324 -14.51 6.04 11.99
C ASP A 324 -14.92 5.37 10.68
N TYR A 325 -14.31 4.25 10.37
CA TYR A 325 -14.51 3.56 9.11
C TYR A 325 -15.48 2.39 9.28
N MET A 326 -16.40 2.27 8.35
CA MET A 326 -17.18 1.04 8.26
C MET A 326 -16.26 -0.14 7.93
N PRO A 327 -16.49 -1.31 8.51
CA PRO A 327 -15.94 -2.55 8.00
C PRO A 327 -16.22 -2.68 6.50
N THR A 328 -15.29 -3.27 5.76
CA THR A 328 -15.28 -3.26 4.29
C THR A 328 -16.37 -4.08 3.62
N TRP A 329 -17.24 -4.71 4.38
CA TRP A 329 -18.37 -5.43 3.82
C TRP A 329 -19.50 -4.47 3.49
N ARG A 330 -19.91 -4.49 2.23
CA ARG A 330 -21.08 -3.77 1.76
C ARG A 330 -22.32 -4.64 1.93
N TRP A 331 -23.33 -4.06 2.53
CA TRP A 331 -24.65 -4.67 2.55
C TRP A 331 -25.33 -4.39 1.21
N TRP A 332 -25.58 -5.45 0.45
CA TRP A 332 -26.47 -5.40 -0.69
C TRP A 332 -27.81 -5.94 -0.21
N ILE A 333 -28.72 -5.03 0.07
CA ILE A 333 -30.12 -5.43 0.31
C ILE A 333 -30.71 -5.63 -1.08
N THR A 334 -30.84 -6.86 -1.50
CA THR A 334 -31.58 -7.20 -2.71
C THR A 334 -33.05 -7.31 -2.34
N THR A 335 -33.92 -6.74 -3.14
CA THR A 335 -35.38 -6.82 -2.99
C THR A 335 -35.94 -8.23 -3.23
N THR A 336 -35.09 -9.22 -3.38
CA THR A 336 -35.43 -10.63 -3.62
C THR A 336 -35.73 -11.42 -2.35
N PHE A 337 -35.76 -10.79 -1.20
CA PHE A 337 -36.16 -11.41 0.06
C PHE A 337 -37.50 -10.89 0.59
N MET A 338 -38.41 -10.45 -0.29
CA MET A 338 -39.82 -10.28 0.07
C MET A 338 -40.67 -11.42 -0.46
#